data_30d0c1f716c881b462f6262e9d51d2f6
#
_entry.id   30d0c1f716c881b462f6262e9d51d2f6
#
_cell.length_a   1.000
_cell.length_b   1.000
_cell.length_c   1.000
_cell.angle_alpha   90.00
_cell.angle_beta   90.00
_cell.angle_gamma   90.00
#
_symmetry.space_group_name_H-M   'P 1'
#
loop_
_entity.id
_entity.type
_entity.pdbx_description
1 polymer ?
#
loop_
_entity_poly.entity_id
_entity_poly.type
_entity_poly.pdbx_seq_one_letter_code
_entity_poly.pdbx_strand_id
1 'polypeptide(L)'
;MRKILLFGMVILTGVSFIARLFYLQIYESADYDLNNDNAIRKVFHYPKRGYIYDRNDSLLVANQPSYDVMVIPREVEALDTLMFCDLLKIDRPKFLKYYKRAKRYSPRLPSVFLPHLSKEDYAFLSENLRKFKGFYIQKRSVRDYQTSIGANVLGYIAEANAKDIKKDSYYKLGDLIGKQGVEISYEKTLRGIKGVKYIQKDIYNRDIGAYKDGAFDTLPVPGKDLKITIDSELQAYGELLMQNKIGGIVAIEPSSGEILSLVSAPSYNPNLLVGRQRSKNYTTLYLDSIHRPLIDKGLVRMHEPGSPFKVLVALTALQEKVIKTNTNLFCSGQYVYGKNKRTMQCHCGGGYRNLDSAISYSCNSYFAMAFRNNIEKYDNSSKSMDKWS
;
A
#
# COMPACT_ATOMS: atom_id res chain seq x y z
N MET A 1 28.64 7.88 70.21
CA MET A 1 28.34 8.55 68.96
C MET A 1 28.38 7.62 67.70
N ARG A 2 29.48 6.88 67.41
CA ARG A 2 29.55 6.00 66.20
C ARG A 2 28.45 4.92 66.07
N LYS A 3 28.06 4.26 67.18
CA LYS A 3 27.00 3.23 67.18
C LYS A 3 25.62 3.82 66.88
N ILE A 4 25.32 5.04 67.37
CA ILE A 4 24.05 5.72 67.09
C ILE A 4 23.95 6.15 65.59
N LEU A 5 25.07 6.61 65.04
CA LEU A 5 25.17 6.95 63.62
C LEU A 5 24.96 5.73 62.69
N LEU A 6 25.58 4.59 63.03
CA LEU A 6 25.39 3.35 62.30
C LEU A 6 23.96 2.83 62.38
N PHE A 7 23.34 2.90 63.57
CA PHE A 7 21.93 2.49 63.74
C PHE A 7 20.96 3.41 62.98
N GLY A 8 21.23 4.71 62.98
CA GLY A 8 20.48 5.68 62.19
C GLY A 8 20.59 5.44 60.67
N MET A 9 21.77 5.06 60.19
CA MET A 9 22.00 4.76 58.78
C MET A 9 21.26 3.47 58.34
N VAL A 10 21.24 2.42 59.16
CA VAL A 10 20.51 1.19 58.91
C VAL A 10 18.99 1.42 58.87
N ILE A 11 18.46 2.22 59.81
CA ILE A 11 17.03 2.59 59.82
C ILE A 11 16.68 3.39 58.57
N LEU A 12 17.49 4.37 58.19
CA LEU A 12 17.26 5.23 57.03
C LEU A 12 17.23 4.40 55.72
N THR A 13 18.18 3.45 55.57
CA THR A 13 18.17 2.54 54.42
C THR A 13 16.95 1.64 54.42
N GLY A 14 16.54 1.08 55.58
CA GLY A 14 15.34 0.26 55.70
C GLY A 14 14.08 1.03 55.31
N VAL A 15 13.91 2.27 55.81
CA VAL A 15 12.77 3.13 55.45
C VAL A 15 12.80 3.48 53.95
N SER A 16 13.95 3.76 53.34
CA SER A 16 14.08 4.00 51.91
C SER A 16 13.66 2.78 51.08
N PHE A 17 14.04 1.59 51.48
CA PHE A 17 13.60 0.34 50.80
C PHE A 17 12.11 0.12 50.93
N ILE A 18 11.55 0.32 52.13
CA ILE A 18 10.09 0.18 52.31
C ILE A 18 9.33 1.23 51.52
N ALA A 19 9.75 2.48 51.50
CA ALA A 19 9.15 3.53 50.68
C ALA A 19 9.24 3.22 49.17
N ARG A 20 10.38 2.71 48.71
CA ARG A 20 10.55 2.33 47.32
C ARG A 20 9.66 1.11 46.93
N LEU A 21 9.56 0.11 47.81
CA LEU A 21 8.67 -1.04 47.62
C LEU A 21 7.19 -0.60 47.58
N PHE A 22 6.80 0.30 48.48
CA PHE A 22 5.45 0.86 48.49
C PHE A 22 5.15 1.61 47.18
N TYR A 23 6.09 2.45 46.73
CA TYR A 23 5.97 3.14 45.44
C TYR A 23 5.82 2.18 44.28
N LEU A 24 6.65 1.15 44.19
CA LEU A 24 6.61 0.15 43.12
C LEU A 24 5.32 -0.71 43.15
N GLN A 25 4.83 -1.06 44.33
CA GLN A 25 3.69 -1.95 44.49
C GLN A 25 2.32 -1.26 44.39
N ILE A 26 2.25 0.03 44.76
CA ILE A 26 0.95 0.73 44.83
C ILE A 26 0.86 1.81 43.77
N TYR A 27 1.87 2.56 43.49
CA TYR A 27 1.83 3.67 42.55
C TYR A 27 2.16 3.23 41.11
N GLU A 28 3.19 2.41 40.95
CA GLU A 28 3.64 1.92 39.65
C GLU A 28 2.90 0.65 39.20
N SER A 29 2.16 -0.03 40.10
CA SER A 29 1.36 -1.22 39.75
C SER A 29 0.14 -0.90 38.91
N ALA A 30 -0.32 0.36 38.86
CA ALA A 30 -1.42 0.79 38.00
C ALA A 30 -1.03 0.86 36.52
N ASP A 31 0.25 1.09 36.23
CA ASP A 31 0.84 1.18 34.88
C ASP A 31 1.70 -0.03 34.53
N TYR A 32 1.39 -1.21 35.09
CA TYR A 32 2.10 -2.44 34.67
C TYR A 32 1.97 -2.59 33.16
N ASP A 33 3.03 -2.22 32.45
CA ASP A 33 3.07 -2.21 31.00
C ASP A 33 2.90 -3.64 30.48
N LEU A 34 1.66 -3.97 30.07
CA LEU A 34 1.31 -5.24 29.45
C LEU A 34 2.24 -5.62 28.28
N ASN A 35 3.11 -4.70 27.86
CA ASN A 35 4.10 -4.92 26.84
C ASN A 35 5.38 -5.62 27.31
N ASN A 36 5.74 -5.47 28.59
CA ASN A 36 7.01 -5.93 29.15
C ASN A 36 6.91 -7.22 29.98
N ASP A 37 5.68 -7.72 30.23
CA ASP A 37 5.51 -8.94 31.01
C ASP A 37 5.74 -10.18 30.15
N ASN A 38 6.85 -10.88 30.38
CA ASN A 38 7.20 -12.14 29.71
C ASN A 38 6.19 -13.28 30.02
N ALA A 39 5.33 -13.12 31.01
CA ALA A 39 4.28 -14.06 31.37
C ALA A 39 2.99 -13.89 30.53
N ILE A 40 2.91 -12.86 29.68
CA ILE A 40 1.73 -12.56 28.88
C ILE A 40 2.07 -12.61 27.38
N ARG A 41 1.34 -13.43 26.63
CA ARG A 41 1.43 -13.49 25.17
C ARG A 41 0.27 -12.73 24.52
N LYS A 42 0.57 -11.78 23.66
CA LYS A 42 -0.42 -11.10 22.80
C LYS A 42 -0.68 -11.91 21.55
N VAL A 43 -1.93 -12.29 21.34
CA VAL A 43 -2.41 -12.94 20.13
C VAL A 43 -3.29 -11.96 19.35
N PHE A 44 -2.87 -11.60 18.13
CA PHE A 44 -3.60 -10.65 17.31
C PHE A 44 -4.70 -11.36 16.52
N HIS A 45 -5.91 -10.80 16.57
CA HIS A 45 -7.03 -11.17 15.73
C HIS A 45 -7.16 -10.15 14.60
N TYR A 46 -7.00 -10.63 13.37
CA TYR A 46 -7.04 -9.76 12.20
C TYR A 46 -8.47 -9.45 11.80
N PRO A 47 -8.83 -8.17 11.60
CA PRO A 47 -10.14 -7.76 11.11
C PRO A 47 -10.31 -8.18 9.65
N LYS A 48 -11.58 -8.24 9.22
CA LYS A 48 -11.89 -8.26 7.79
C LYS A 48 -11.60 -6.88 7.20
N ARG A 49 -10.99 -6.85 6.05
CA ARG A 49 -10.74 -5.62 5.32
C ARG A 49 -12.03 -5.15 4.65
N GLY A 50 -12.30 -3.84 4.56
CA GLY A 50 -13.47 -3.30 3.87
C GLY A 50 -13.54 -3.74 2.41
N TYR A 51 -14.73 -3.91 1.87
CA TYR A 51 -14.96 -4.17 0.45
C TYR A 51 -14.76 -2.92 -0.39
N ILE A 52 -14.57 -3.07 -1.69
CA ILE A 52 -14.48 -1.95 -2.63
C ILE A 52 -15.56 -2.14 -3.70
N TYR A 53 -16.39 -1.12 -3.84
CA TYR A 53 -17.49 -1.06 -4.81
C TYR A 53 -17.22 0.03 -5.84
N ASP A 54 -17.74 -0.14 -7.03
CA ASP A 54 -17.78 0.89 -8.06
C ASP A 54 -18.86 1.96 -7.76
N ARG A 55 -19.02 2.93 -8.67
CA ARG A 55 -20.02 3.98 -8.52
C ARG A 55 -21.48 3.49 -8.57
N ASN A 56 -21.70 2.31 -9.15
CA ASN A 56 -23.00 1.66 -9.35
C ASN A 56 -23.29 0.56 -8.31
N ASP A 57 -22.51 0.52 -7.21
CA ASP A 57 -22.58 -0.50 -6.15
C ASP A 57 -22.19 -1.92 -6.62
N SER A 58 -21.51 -2.05 -7.76
CA SER A 58 -20.94 -3.32 -8.21
C SER A 58 -19.71 -3.66 -7.37
N LEU A 59 -19.65 -4.88 -6.85
CA LEU A 59 -18.54 -5.34 -6.03
C LEU A 59 -17.29 -5.58 -6.89
N LEU A 60 -16.24 -4.81 -6.66
CA LEU A 60 -14.96 -4.94 -7.36
C LEU A 60 -13.96 -5.80 -6.59
N VAL A 61 -13.85 -5.59 -5.28
CA VAL A 61 -12.90 -6.29 -4.42
C VAL A 61 -13.58 -6.81 -3.17
N ALA A 62 -13.62 -8.11 -3.05
CA ALA A 62 -14.08 -8.85 -1.89
C ALA A 62 -12.91 -9.35 -1.02
N ASN A 63 -13.24 -10.20 -0.05
CA ASN A 63 -12.29 -10.91 0.78
C ASN A 63 -12.55 -12.40 0.71
N GLN A 64 -11.48 -13.18 0.56
CA GLN A 64 -11.54 -14.63 0.69
C GLN A 64 -10.70 -15.11 1.88
N PRO A 65 -11.12 -16.20 2.54
CA PRO A 65 -10.34 -16.78 3.63
C PRO A 65 -9.02 -17.37 3.10
N SER A 66 -7.96 -17.12 3.84
CA SER A 66 -6.66 -17.72 3.61
C SER A 66 -6.12 -18.25 4.93
N TYR A 67 -5.28 -19.24 4.87
CA TYR A 67 -4.79 -19.94 6.06
C TYR A 67 -3.26 -19.96 6.06
N ASP A 68 -2.67 -19.42 7.12
CA ASP A 68 -1.22 -19.48 7.30
C ASP A 68 -0.86 -20.63 8.23
N VAL A 69 0.08 -21.46 7.82
CA VAL A 69 0.70 -22.45 8.72
C VAL A 69 1.71 -21.72 9.58
N MET A 70 1.45 -21.70 10.86
CA MET A 70 2.33 -21.13 11.88
C MET A 70 3.17 -22.23 12.52
N VAL A 71 4.36 -21.88 13.01
CA VAL A 71 5.22 -22.79 13.76
C VAL A 71 5.81 -22.11 15.00
N ILE A 72 5.85 -22.83 16.09
CA ILE A 72 6.64 -22.51 17.29
C ILE A 72 7.78 -23.53 17.35
N PRO A 73 9.01 -23.18 16.92
CA PRO A 73 10.06 -24.17 16.68
C PRO A 73 10.44 -25.00 17.91
N ARG A 74 10.31 -24.46 19.13
CA ARG A 74 10.59 -25.17 20.38
C ARG A 74 9.57 -26.27 20.70
N GLU A 75 8.35 -26.14 20.21
CA GLU A 75 7.25 -27.08 20.45
C GLU A 75 7.20 -28.20 19.41
N VAL A 76 8.05 -28.13 18.38
CA VAL A 76 8.12 -29.17 17.35
C VAL A 76 8.83 -30.39 17.92
N GLU A 77 8.08 -31.47 18.11
CA GLU A 77 8.57 -32.79 18.51
C GLU A 77 8.97 -33.64 17.28
N ALA A 78 9.22 -34.94 17.48
CA ALA A 78 9.53 -35.85 16.38
C ALA A 78 8.49 -35.73 15.25
N LEU A 79 8.95 -35.25 14.09
CA LEU A 79 8.10 -34.88 12.95
C LEU A 79 8.37 -35.86 11.80
N ASP A 80 7.32 -36.48 11.29
CA ASP A 80 7.38 -37.11 9.97
C ASP A 80 7.40 -36.00 8.91
N THR A 81 8.64 -35.64 8.54
CA THR A 81 8.88 -34.54 7.59
C THR A 81 8.36 -34.86 6.18
N LEU A 82 8.35 -36.16 5.79
CA LEU A 82 7.88 -36.54 4.45
C LEU A 82 6.38 -36.39 4.37
N MET A 83 5.63 -36.98 5.29
CA MET A 83 4.17 -36.82 5.35
C MET A 83 3.76 -35.36 5.46
N PHE A 84 4.47 -34.52 6.25
CA PHE A 84 4.16 -33.13 6.39
C PHE A 84 4.43 -32.33 5.11
N CYS A 85 5.51 -32.66 4.39
CA CYS A 85 5.83 -32.04 3.10
C CYS A 85 4.78 -32.39 2.04
N ASP A 86 4.31 -33.62 1.98
CA ASP A 86 3.27 -34.05 1.05
C ASP A 86 1.93 -33.32 1.30
N LEU A 87 1.52 -33.21 2.57
CA LEU A 87 0.31 -32.48 2.95
C LEU A 87 0.36 -31.00 2.56
N LEU A 88 1.55 -30.39 2.63
CA LEU A 88 1.74 -28.97 2.27
C LEU A 88 2.12 -28.78 0.79
N LYS A 89 2.27 -29.85 0.03
CA LYS A 89 2.75 -29.82 -1.37
C LYS A 89 4.05 -29.03 -1.51
N ILE A 90 5.01 -29.28 -0.61
CA ILE A 90 6.35 -28.67 -0.62
C ILE A 90 7.42 -29.75 -0.60
N ASP A 91 8.58 -29.43 -1.15
CA ASP A 91 9.77 -30.28 -1.09
C ASP A 91 10.52 -30.12 0.24
N ARG A 92 11.29 -31.15 0.62
CA ARG A 92 12.10 -31.15 1.84
C ARG A 92 13.09 -29.97 1.94
N PRO A 93 13.79 -29.53 0.88
CA PRO A 93 14.62 -28.33 0.90
C PRO A 93 13.85 -27.06 1.29
N LYS A 94 12.63 -26.87 0.77
CA LYS A 94 11.75 -25.75 1.16
C LYS A 94 11.33 -25.83 2.62
N PHE A 95 10.94 -27.03 3.09
CA PHE A 95 10.64 -27.25 4.50
C PHE A 95 11.80 -26.79 5.38
N LEU A 96 13.02 -27.28 5.11
CA LEU A 96 14.21 -26.91 5.88
C LEU A 96 14.51 -25.41 5.84
N LYS A 97 14.33 -24.78 4.68
CA LYS A 97 14.49 -23.33 4.50
C LYS A 97 13.50 -22.55 5.39
N TYR A 98 12.23 -22.93 5.38
CA TYR A 98 11.19 -22.27 6.15
C TYR A 98 11.37 -22.50 7.66
N TYR A 99 11.70 -23.72 8.05
CA TYR A 99 11.96 -24.05 9.44
C TYR A 99 13.19 -23.33 10.00
N LYS A 100 14.30 -23.27 9.24
CA LYS A 100 15.49 -22.49 9.62
C LYS A 100 15.17 -20.99 9.75
N ARG A 101 14.34 -20.45 8.86
CA ARG A 101 13.87 -19.05 8.93
C ARG A 101 13.09 -18.81 10.22
N ALA A 102 12.14 -19.67 10.54
CA ALA A 102 11.34 -19.60 11.75
C ALA A 102 12.21 -19.67 13.02
N LYS A 103 13.14 -20.64 13.08
CA LYS A 103 14.07 -20.82 14.21
C LYS A 103 15.01 -19.61 14.39
N ARG A 104 15.45 -18.99 13.29
CA ARG A 104 16.29 -17.77 13.33
C ARG A 104 15.53 -16.55 13.81
N TYR A 105 14.24 -16.45 13.48
CA TYR A 105 13.38 -15.36 13.97
C TYR A 105 13.18 -15.48 15.48
N SER A 106 12.68 -16.61 15.95
CA SER A 106 12.58 -16.94 17.37
C SER A 106 12.31 -18.44 17.55
N PRO A 107 13.01 -19.11 18.46
CA PRO A 107 12.67 -20.49 18.83
C PRO A 107 11.35 -20.60 19.61
N ARG A 108 10.93 -19.53 20.30
CA ARG A 108 9.83 -19.53 21.28
C ARG A 108 8.57 -18.81 20.79
N LEU A 109 8.71 -17.88 19.85
CA LEU A 109 7.58 -17.11 19.34
C LEU A 109 7.01 -17.76 18.08
N PRO A 110 5.68 -17.67 17.91
CA PRO A 110 5.04 -18.07 16.66
C PRO A 110 5.61 -17.33 15.46
N SER A 111 5.86 -18.05 14.39
CA SER A 111 6.24 -17.45 13.12
C SER A 111 5.54 -18.13 11.95
N VAL A 112 5.36 -17.38 10.86
CA VAL A 112 4.76 -17.90 9.64
C VAL A 112 5.72 -18.91 9.01
N PHE A 113 5.31 -20.19 8.98
CA PHE A 113 6.03 -21.25 8.29
C PHE A 113 5.71 -21.24 6.79
N LEU A 114 4.43 -21.34 6.46
CA LEU A 114 3.94 -21.33 5.09
C LEU A 114 2.69 -20.44 4.99
N PRO A 115 2.75 -19.32 4.28
CA PRO A 115 1.60 -18.43 4.12
C PRO A 115 0.66 -18.91 3.01
N HIS A 116 -0.58 -18.45 3.07
CA HIS A 116 -1.57 -18.48 2.00
C HIS A 116 -1.92 -19.88 1.49
N LEU A 117 -2.34 -20.78 2.41
CA LEU A 117 -3.00 -22.02 2.01
C LEU A 117 -4.41 -21.72 1.46
N SER A 118 -4.79 -22.44 0.41
CA SER A 118 -6.15 -22.48 -0.08
C SER A 118 -7.09 -23.16 0.93
N LYS A 119 -8.40 -23.03 0.71
CA LYS A 119 -9.41 -23.69 1.53
C LYS A 119 -9.28 -25.22 1.43
N GLU A 120 -8.97 -25.73 0.25
CA GLU A 120 -8.80 -27.15 -0.05
C GLU A 120 -7.56 -27.70 0.66
N ASP A 121 -6.38 -27.04 0.49
CA ASP A 121 -5.14 -27.46 1.15
C ASP A 121 -5.28 -27.40 2.69
N TYR A 122 -6.02 -26.42 3.21
CA TYR A 122 -6.33 -26.33 4.63
C TYR A 122 -7.17 -27.51 5.13
N ALA A 123 -8.19 -27.92 4.39
CA ALA A 123 -9.06 -29.04 4.79
C ALA A 123 -8.23 -30.30 5.03
N PHE A 124 -7.38 -30.68 4.07
CA PHE A 124 -6.50 -31.86 4.20
C PHE A 124 -5.51 -31.73 5.35
N LEU A 125 -4.92 -30.55 5.53
CA LEU A 125 -3.97 -30.34 6.62
C LEU A 125 -4.65 -30.37 7.98
N SER A 126 -5.83 -29.79 8.13
CA SER A 126 -6.54 -29.65 9.42
C SER A 126 -6.90 -30.99 10.04
N GLU A 127 -7.23 -32.01 9.25
CA GLU A 127 -7.51 -33.37 9.69
C GLU A 127 -6.28 -34.03 10.33
N ASN A 128 -5.10 -33.73 9.81
CA ASN A 128 -3.84 -34.33 10.24
C ASN A 128 -3.02 -33.45 11.19
N LEU A 129 -3.42 -32.21 11.41
CA LEU A 129 -2.61 -31.21 12.12
C LEU A 129 -2.26 -31.65 13.56
N ARG A 130 -3.12 -32.43 14.21
CA ARG A 130 -2.89 -32.96 15.56
C ARG A 130 -1.63 -33.86 15.67
N LYS A 131 -1.17 -34.41 14.54
CA LYS A 131 0.05 -35.25 14.48
C LYS A 131 1.32 -34.38 14.46
N PHE A 132 1.22 -33.11 14.19
CA PHE A 132 2.34 -32.19 13.97
C PHE A 132 2.41 -31.13 15.07
N LYS A 133 2.83 -31.54 16.26
CA LYS A 133 2.99 -30.65 17.41
C LYS A 133 3.90 -29.46 17.04
N GLY A 134 3.59 -28.29 17.58
CA GLY A 134 4.30 -27.05 17.29
C GLY A 134 3.85 -26.33 16.00
N PHE A 135 2.98 -26.97 15.19
CA PHE A 135 2.34 -26.33 14.04
C PHE A 135 0.86 -26.07 14.31
N TYR A 136 0.37 -24.93 13.87
CA TYR A 136 -1.04 -24.59 13.95
C TYR A 136 -1.44 -23.64 12.79
N ILE A 137 -2.74 -23.46 12.60
CA ILE A 137 -3.28 -22.63 11.54
C ILE A 137 -3.74 -21.30 12.10
N GLN A 138 -3.34 -20.24 11.43
CA GLN A 138 -3.88 -18.90 11.63
C GLN A 138 -4.72 -18.49 10.43
N LYS A 139 -6.03 -18.26 10.67
CA LYS A 139 -6.94 -17.77 9.64
C LYS A 139 -6.64 -16.30 9.36
N ARG A 140 -6.56 -15.97 8.08
CA ARG A 140 -6.41 -14.60 7.56
C ARG A 140 -7.45 -14.31 6.49
N SER A 141 -7.51 -13.06 6.09
CA SER A 141 -8.29 -12.60 4.96
C SER A 141 -7.35 -12.04 3.91
N VAL A 142 -7.48 -12.48 2.67
CA VAL A 142 -6.80 -11.93 1.49
C VAL A 142 -7.83 -11.36 0.53
N ARG A 143 -7.39 -10.56 -0.42
CA ARG A 143 -8.29 -9.99 -1.44
C ARG A 143 -8.78 -11.04 -2.43
N ASP A 144 -9.94 -10.76 -2.97
CA ASP A 144 -10.58 -11.50 -4.04
C ASP A 144 -11.15 -10.48 -5.04
N TYR A 145 -10.49 -10.35 -6.18
CA TYR A 145 -10.90 -9.41 -7.20
C TYR A 145 -11.94 -10.07 -8.09
N GLN A 146 -13.15 -9.54 -8.09
CA GLN A 146 -14.29 -10.11 -8.82
C GLN A 146 -14.15 -9.96 -10.33
N THR A 147 -13.32 -9.03 -10.76
CA THR A 147 -13.07 -8.71 -12.17
C THR A 147 -11.56 -8.64 -12.44
N SER A 148 -11.15 -8.74 -13.69
CA SER A 148 -9.75 -8.57 -14.11
C SER A 148 -9.38 -7.15 -14.50
N ILE A 149 -10.32 -6.18 -14.33
CA ILE A 149 -10.14 -4.79 -14.73
C ILE A 149 -9.57 -3.92 -13.61
N GLY A 150 -9.06 -2.75 -13.96
CA GLY A 150 -8.66 -1.71 -13.03
C GLY A 150 -7.51 -2.08 -12.11
N ALA A 151 -6.64 -3.02 -12.49
CA ALA A 151 -5.59 -3.54 -11.61
C ALA A 151 -4.70 -2.45 -10.98
N ASN A 152 -4.31 -1.44 -11.76
CA ASN A 152 -3.48 -0.33 -11.28
C ASN A 152 -4.25 0.63 -10.37
N VAL A 153 -5.55 0.83 -10.66
CA VAL A 153 -6.45 1.68 -9.85
C VAL A 153 -6.75 1.02 -8.51
N LEU A 154 -7.22 -0.23 -8.54
CA LEU A 154 -7.55 -1.00 -7.34
C LEU A 154 -6.29 -1.24 -6.50
N GLY A 155 -5.19 -1.55 -7.16
CA GLY A 155 -3.94 -1.90 -6.51
C GLY A 155 -3.94 -3.31 -5.93
N TYR A 156 -3.01 -3.57 -5.02
CA TYR A 156 -2.86 -4.86 -4.36
C TYR A 156 -2.33 -4.72 -2.94
N ILE A 157 -2.50 -5.77 -2.15
CA ILE A 157 -1.96 -5.88 -0.80
C ILE A 157 -0.74 -6.82 -0.78
N ALA A 158 0.19 -6.53 0.12
CA ALA A 158 1.37 -7.37 0.32
C ALA A 158 1.85 -7.33 1.78
N GLU A 159 2.75 -8.23 2.14
CA GLU A 159 3.38 -8.19 3.46
C GLU A 159 4.11 -6.86 3.71
N ALA A 160 3.94 -6.33 4.92
CA ALA A 160 4.63 -5.14 5.38
C ALA A 160 6.15 -5.39 5.45
N ASN A 161 6.91 -4.50 4.86
CA ASN A 161 8.37 -4.54 4.92
C ASN A 161 8.89 -3.68 6.10
N ALA A 162 10.20 -3.71 6.34
CA ALA A 162 10.82 -2.96 7.43
C ALA A 162 10.61 -1.43 7.34
N LYS A 163 10.45 -0.87 6.13
CA LYS A 163 10.15 0.55 5.95
C LYS A 163 8.72 0.88 6.35
N ASP A 164 7.76 0.00 6.00
CA ASP A 164 6.35 0.16 6.36
C ASP A 164 6.18 0.14 7.89
N ILE A 165 6.84 -0.81 8.56
CA ILE A 165 6.82 -0.95 10.02
C ILE A 165 7.44 0.27 10.73
N LYS A 166 8.52 0.83 10.19
CA LYS A 166 9.11 2.07 10.72
C LYS A 166 8.20 3.28 10.56
N LYS A 167 7.40 3.30 9.49
CA LYS A 167 6.49 4.42 9.18
C LYS A 167 5.22 4.38 10.05
N ASP A 168 4.72 3.19 10.35
CA ASP A 168 3.50 3.00 11.17
C ASP A 168 3.68 1.78 12.08
N SER A 169 3.75 2.02 13.39
CA SER A 169 3.92 1.00 14.44
C SER A 169 2.73 0.03 14.57
N TYR A 170 1.62 0.32 13.90
CA TYR A 170 0.48 -0.59 13.79
C TYR A 170 0.88 -1.93 13.14
N TYR A 171 1.83 -1.91 12.19
CA TYR A 171 2.24 -3.08 11.44
C TYR A 171 3.35 -3.87 12.13
N LYS A 172 3.23 -5.20 11.99
CA LYS A 172 4.27 -6.16 12.38
C LYS A 172 4.68 -6.99 11.16
N LEU A 173 5.79 -7.70 11.30
CA LEU A 173 6.24 -8.63 10.25
C LEU A 173 5.15 -9.64 9.93
N GLY A 174 4.83 -9.80 8.64
CA GLY A 174 3.78 -10.67 8.14
C GLY A 174 2.40 -10.03 8.05
N ASP A 175 2.20 -8.80 8.51
CA ASP A 175 0.94 -8.08 8.28
C ASP A 175 0.78 -7.71 6.81
N LEU A 176 -0.48 -7.64 6.36
CA LEU A 176 -0.80 -7.21 4.99
C LEU A 176 -1.11 -5.71 4.97
N ILE A 177 -0.55 -5.02 3.98
CA ILE A 177 -0.71 -3.58 3.75
C ILE A 177 -0.93 -3.32 2.26
N GLY A 178 -1.74 -2.32 1.92
CA GLY A 178 -1.87 -1.82 0.55
C GLY A 178 -0.54 -1.28 0.00
N LYS A 179 -0.23 -1.61 -1.25
CA LYS A 179 1.03 -1.21 -1.90
C LYS A 179 0.85 -0.28 -3.07
N GLN A 180 -0.32 -0.25 -3.67
CA GLN A 180 -0.62 0.55 -4.84
C GLN A 180 -2.11 0.92 -4.89
N GLY A 181 -2.46 1.95 -5.67
CA GLY A 181 -3.83 2.33 -6.00
C GLY A 181 -4.69 2.68 -4.79
N VAL A 182 -5.96 2.33 -4.87
CA VAL A 182 -6.94 2.54 -3.81
C VAL A 182 -6.55 1.84 -2.51
N GLU A 183 -5.94 0.65 -2.61
CA GLU A 183 -5.52 -0.12 -1.44
C GLU A 183 -4.54 0.61 -0.54
N ILE A 184 -3.57 1.34 -1.10
CA ILE A 184 -2.62 2.14 -0.30
C ILE A 184 -3.21 3.48 0.10
N SER A 185 -3.95 4.13 -0.81
CA SER A 185 -4.49 5.48 -0.57
C SER A 185 -5.52 5.48 0.56
N TYR A 186 -6.34 4.44 0.65
CA TYR A 186 -7.38 4.28 1.67
C TYR A 186 -7.06 3.19 2.70
N GLU A 187 -5.78 2.88 2.88
CA GLU A 187 -5.31 1.82 3.78
C GLU A 187 -5.92 1.90 5.18
N LYS A 188 -5.91 3.08 5.81
CA LYS A 188 -6.44 3.27 7.16
C LYS A 188 -7.94 2.99 7.27
N THR A 189 -8.69 3.30 6.21
CA THR A 189 -10.14 3.04 6.13
C THR A 189 -10.43 1.57 5.94
N LEU A 190 -9.67 0.93 5.02
CA LEU A 190 -9.90 -0.44 4.60
C LEU A 190 -9.38 -1.49 5.61
N ARG A 191 -8.27 -1.22 6.30
CA ARG A 191 -7.58 -2.23 7.12
C ARG A 191 -8.31 -2.65 8.40
N GLY A 192 -9.19 -1.77 8.95
CA GLY A 192 -9.80 -1.98 10.25
C GLY A 192 -8.84 -1.87 11.43
N ILE A 193 -9.26 -2.35 12.60
CA ILE A 193 -8.48 -2.34 13.84
C ILE A 193 -8.31 -3.77 14.33
N LYS A 194 -7.07 -4.17 14.62
CA LYS A 194 -6.77 -5.51 15.17
C LYS A 194 -7.34 -5.67 16.56
N GLY A 195 -7.94 -6.84 16.81
CA GLY A 195 -8.21 -7.27 18.16
C GLY A 195 -6.97 -7.88 18.80
N VAL A 196 -6.89 -7.86 20.10
CA VAL A 196 -5.79 -8.43 20.89
C VAL A 196 -6.37 -9.33 21.97
N LYS A 197 -5.87 -10.57 22.06
CA LYS A 197 -6.09 -11.45 23.19
C LYS A 197 -4.82 -11.59 23.99
N TYR A 198 -4.97 -11.49 25.31
CA TYR A 198 -3.87 -11.63 26.26
C TYR A 198 -3.94 -13.03 26.89
N ILE A 199 -2.96 -13.86 26.57
CA ILE A 199 -2.86 -15.23 27.07
C ILE A 199 -1.77 -15.29 28.12
N GLN A 200 -2.12 -15.77 29.31
CA GLN A 200 -1.19 -16.00 30.41
C GLN A 200 -0.34 -17.22 30.13
N LYS A 201 0.95 -17.15 30.45
CA LYS A 201 1.90 -18.23 30.28
C LYS A 201 2.53 -18.63 31.61
N ASP A 202 2.87 -19.92 31.73
CA ASP A 202 3.65 -20.42 32.83
C ASP A 202 5.17 -20.14 32.66
N ILE A 203 5.96 -20.48 33.66
CA ILE A 203 7.43 -20.37 33.65
C ILE A 203 8.08 -21.20 32.51
N TYR A 204 7.37 -22.19 31.99
CA TYR A 204 7.81 -23.01 30.85
C TYR A 204 7.32 -22.50 29.52
N ASN A 205 6.68 -21.30 29.50
CA ASN A 205 6.13 -20.64 28.31
C ASN A 205 4.89 -21.37 27.68
N ARG A 206 4.16 -22.20 28.50
CA ARG A 206 2.93 -22.86 28.08
C ARG A 206 1.75 -21.94 28.35
N ASP A 207 0.73 -21.98 27.48
CA ASP A 207 -0.49 -21.22 27.66
C ASP A 207 -1.31 -21.79 28.84
N ILE A 208 -1.59 -20.98 29.85
CA ILE A 208 -2.41 -21.36 31.01
C ILE A 208 -3.88 -21.02 30.78
N GLY A 209 -4.15 -19.88 30.13
CA GLY A 209 -5.50 -19.40 29.87
C GLY A 209 -5.54 -17.93 29.50
N ALA A 210 -6.74 -17.34 29.50
CA ALA A 210 -6.91 -15.91 29.28
C ALA A 210 -6.36 -15.11 30.48
N TYR A 211 -5.60 -14.07 30.23
CA TYR A 211 -5.11 -13.19 31.29
C TYR A 211 -6.28 -12.43 31.91
N LYS A 212 -6.41 -12.53 33.25
CA LYS A 212 -7.51 -11.91 34.02
C LYS A 212 -8.90 -12.15 33.38
N ASP A 213 -9.17 -13.40 33.02
CA ASP A 213 -10.41 -13.84 32.38
C ASP A 213 -10.80 -13.07 31.12
N GLY A 214 -9.81 -12.50 30.42
CA GLY A 214 -10.00 -11.77 29.17
C GLY A 214 -10.45 -10.31 29.35
N ALA A 215 -10.34 -9.75 30.55
CA ALA A 215 -10.76 -8.37 30.83
C ALA A 215 -10.05 -7.31 29.98
N PHE A 216 -8.86 -7.62 29.45
CA PHE A 216 -8.08 -6.74 28.58
C PHE A 216 -8.18 -7.10 27.10
N ASP A 217 -8.95 -8.13 26.76
CA ASP A 217 -9.12 -8.54 25.38
C ASP A 217 -9.90 -7.49 24.59
N THR A 218 -9.48 -7.25 23.36
CA THR A 218 -10.20 -6.37 22.43
C THR A 218 -10.63 -7.15 21.20
N LEU A 219 -11.87 -6.92 20.77
CA LEU A 219 -12.37 -7.51 19.53
C LEU A 219 -11.82 -6.76 18.31
N PRO A 220 -11.59 -7.46 17.19
CA PRO A 220 -11.21 -6.80 15.95
C PRO A 220 -12.40 -5.99 15.40
N VAL A 221 -12.11 -4.76 14.95
CA VAL A 221 -13.09 -3.91 14.26
C VAL A 221 -12.87 -4.02 12.76
N PRO A 222 -13.85 -4.47 11.96
CA PRO A 222 -13.69 -4.59 10.52
C PRO A 222 -13.41 -3.23 9.86
N GLY A 223 -12.70 -3.26 8.74
CA GLY A 223 -12.53 -2.07 7.91
C GLY A 223 -13.85 -1.60 7.33
N LYS A 224 -13.90 -0.32 6.99
CA LYS A 224 -15.06 0.28 6.33
C LYS A 224 -15.02 -0.02 4.85
N ASP A 225 -16.17 -0.32 4.28
CA ASP A 225 -16.32 -0.46 2.84
C ASP A 225 -16.11 0.88 2.14
N LEU A 226 -15.63 0.82 0.92
CA LEU A 226 -15.29 1.99 0.10
C LEU A 226 -16.05 1.92 -1.22
N LYS A 227 -16.77 2.98 -1.54
CA LYS A 227 -17.34 3.20 -2.85
C LYS A 227 -16.46 4.19 -3.60
N ILE A 228 -15.99 3.81 -4.78
CA ILE A 228 -15.14 4.63 -5.64
C ILE A 228 -15.92 5.17 -6.83
N THR A 229 -15.41 6.19 -7.48
CA THR A 229 -16.08 6.87 -8.59
C THR A 229 -15.96 6.15 -9.93
N ILE A 230 -15.12 5.12 -10.00
CA ILE A 230 -14.93 4.31 -11.21
C ILE A 230 -16.24 3.64 -11.61
N ASP A 231 -16.58 3.74 -12.88
CA ASP A 231 -17.61 2.96 -13.54
C ASP A 231 -16.96 1.70 -14.13
N SER A 232 -17.34 0.55 -13.64
CA SER A 232 -16.70 -0.72 -14.00
C SER A 232 -16.93 -1.11 -15.47
N GLU A 233 -18.07 -0.77 -16.03
CA GLU A 233 -18.38 -1.03 -17.45
C GLU A 233 -17.56 -0.14 -18.37
N LEU A 234 -17.48 1.17 -18.03
CA LEU A 234 -16.65 2.13 -18.76
C LEU A 234 -15.16 1.77 -18.66
N GLN A 235 -14.71 1.34 -17.47
CA GLN A 235 -13.33 0.86 -17.26
C GLN A 235 -13.03 -0.36 -18.14
N ALA A 236 -13.94 -1.35 -18.16
CA ALA A 236 -13.79 -2.55 -18.97
C ALA A 236 -13.75 -2.23 -20.47
N TYR A 237 -14.61 -1.31 -20.91
CA TYR A 237 -14.64 -0.86 -22.31
C TYR A 237 -13.34 -0.14 -22.67
N GLY A 238 -12.84 0.74 -21.81
CA GLY A 238 -11.58 1.42 -22.03
C GLY A 238 -10.39 0.45 -22.10
N GLU A 239 -10.35 -0.58 -21.26
CA GLU A 239 -9.31 -1.61 -21.31
C GLU A 239 -9.41 -2.46 -22.59
N LEU A 240 -10.62 -2.75 -23.06
CA LEU A 240 -10.86 -3.42 -24.34
C LEU A 240 -10.31 -2.60 -25.52
N LEU A 241 -10.58 -1.29 -25.56
CA LEU A 241 -10.07 -0.38 -26.60
C LEU A 241 -8.55 -0.28 -26.60
N MET A 242 -7.91 -0.52 -25.44
CA MET A 242 -6.48 -0.47 -25.27
C MET A 242 -5.77 -1.80 -25.50
N GLN A 243 -6.47 -2.85 -25.93
CA GLN A 243 -5.83 -4.11 -26.32
C GLN A 243 -4.75 -3.87 -27.39
N ASN A 244 -3.59 -4.49 -27.20
CA ASN A 244 -2.41 -4.36 -28.07
C ASN A 244 -1.84 -2.94 -28.18
N LYS A 245 -2.18 -2.04 -27.26
CA LYS A 245 -1.65 -0.65 -27.19
C LYS A 245 -0.93 -0.41 -25.87
N ILE A 246 -0.07 0.60 -25.85
CA ILE A 246 0.64 1.05 -24.64
C ILE A 246 0.25 2.50 -24.37
N GLY A 247 -0.32 2.75 -23.20
CA GLY A 247 -0.76 4.09 -22.82
C GLY A 247 -1.80 4.08 -21.72
N GLY A 248 -2.54 5.17 -21.58
CA GLY A 248 -3.63 5.31 -20.63
C GLY A 248 -4.83 6.04 -21.21
N ILE A 249 -6.02 5.78 -20.65
CA ILE A 249 -7.24 6.55 -20.88
C ILE A 249 -7.71 7.05 -19.53
N VAL A 250 -8.06 8.32 -19.45
CA VAL A 250 -8.65 8.93 -18.25
C VAL A 250 -9.95 9.60 -18.65
N ALA A 251 -11.06 9.20 -18.04
CA ALA A 251 -12.37 9.83 -18.21
C ALA A 251 -12.74 10.54 -16.91
N ILE A 252 -12.98 11.84 -16.99
CA ILE A 252 -13.32 12.68 -15.84
C ILE A 252 -14.65 13.36 -16.12
N GLU A 253 -15.56 13.36 -15.16
CA GLU A 253 -16.79 14.13 -15.21
C GLU A 253 -16.50 15.59 -14.88
N PRO A 254 -16.69 16.54 -15.81
CA PRO A 254 -16.27 17.93 -15.60
C PRO A 254 -17.01 18.64 -14.46
N SER A 255 -18.25 18.26 -14.19
CA SER A 255 -19.12 18.91 -13.20
C SER A 255 -18.73 18.57 -11.76
N SER A 256 -18.33 17.33 -11.51
CA SER A 256 -18.01 16.82 -10.17
C SER A 256 -16.50 16.64 -9.94
N GLY A 257 -15.72 16.50 -11.03
CA GLY A 257 -14.32 16.10 -10.98
C GLY A 257 -14.10 14.60 -10.73
N GLU A 258 -15.16 13.79 -10.72
CA GLU A 258 -15.08 12.36 -10.52
C GLU A 258 -14.35 11.65 -11.66
N ILE A 259 -13.43 10.77 -11.31
CA ILE A 259 -12.74 9.90 -12.27
C ILE A 259 -13.63 8.69 -12.54
N LEU A 260 -14.22 8.64 -13.73
CA LEU A 260 -15.11 7.56 -14.14
C LEU A 260 -14.36 6.33 -14.66
N SER A 261 -13.22 6.56 -15.30
CA SER A 261 -12.35 5.49 -15.79
C SER A 261 -10.89 5.93 -15.76
N LEU A 262 -10.01 5.03 -15.38
CA LEU A 262 -8.57 5.22 -15.34
C LEU A 262 -7.89 3.95 -15.85
N VAL A 263 -7.68 3.90 -17.15
CA VAL A 263 -7.10 2.76 -17.86
C VAL A 263 -5.59 2.91 -17.95
N SER A 264 -4.87 1.86 -17.65
CA SER A 264 -3.43 1.74 -17.87
C SER A 264 -3.16 0.46 -18.66
N ALA A 265 -2.66 0.58 -19.87
CA ALA A 265 -2.43 -0.56 -20.76
C ALA A 265 -0.95 -0.73 -21.16
N PRO A 266 -0.44 -1.95 -21.30
CA PRO A 266 -1.08 -3.19 -20.87
C PRO A 266 -1.28 -3.26 -19.36
N SER A 267 -2.42 -3.84 -18.94
CA SER A 267 -2.76 -4.11 -17.56
C SER A 267 -2.42 -5.57 -17.21
N TYR A 268 -2.77 -6.00 -16.02
CA TYR A 268 -2.63 -7.38 -15.56
C TYR A 268 -3.88 -7.79 -14.78
N ASN A 269 -4.09 -9.11 -14.64
CA ASN A 269 -5.16 -9.59 -13.75
C ASN A 269 -4.74 -9.38 -12.29
N PRO A 270 -5.46 -8.59 -11.48
CA PRO A 270 -5.08 -8.29 -10.10
C PRO A 270 -5.02 -9.55 -9.21
N ASN A 271 -5.77 -10.61 -9.53
CA ASN A 271 -5.71 -11.89 -8.82
C ASN A 271 -4.34 -12.59 -8.94
N LEU A 272 -3.51 -12.25 -9.92
CA LEU A 272 -2.12 -12.72 -9.99
C LEU A 272 -1.29 -12.29 -8.79
N LEU A 273 -1.66 -11.18 -8.16
CA LEU A 273 -0.98 -10.64 -6.98
C LEU A 273 -1.63 -11.04 -5.65
N VAL A 274 -2.44 -12.10 -5.66
CA VAL A 274 -3.08 -12.70 -4.49
C VAL A 274 -2.49 -14.10 -4.22
N GLY A 275 -2.45 -14.49 -2.95
CA GLY A 275 -2.13 -15.84 -2.52
C GLY A 275 -0.65 -16.24 -2.70
N ARG A 276 -0.42 -17.55 -2.77
CA ARG A 276 0.90 -18.18 -2.67
C ARG A 276 1.85 -17.83 -3.82
N GLN A 277 1.32 -17.65 -5.04
CA GLN A 277 2.10 -17.36 -6.24
C GLN A 277 2.44 -15.86 -6.40
N ARG A 278 1.90 -14.99 -5.54
CA ARG A 278 2.04 -13.55 -5.61
C ARG A 278 3.47 -13.08 -5.88
N SER A 279 4.43 -13.57 -5.09
CA SER A 279 5.83 -13.11 -5.22
C SER A 279 6.45 -13.47 -6.56
N LYS A 280 6.15 -14.67 -7.09
CA LYS A 280 6.62 -15.11 -8.41
C LYS A 280 5.98 -14.24 -9.50
N ASN A 281 4.66 -14.10 -9.47
CA ASN A 281 3.91 -13.32 -10.43
C ASN A 281 4.35 -11.84 -10.42
N TYR A 282 4.52 -11.25 -9.22
CA TYR A 282 5.05 -9.90 -9.09
C TYR A 282 6.41 -9.74 -9.75
N THR A 283 7.32 -10.68 -9.54
CA THR A 283 8.65 -10.64 -10.16
C THR A 283 8.55 -10.70 -11.68
N THR A 284 7.69 -11.56 -12.23
CA THR A 284 7.44 -11.64 -13.68
C THR A 284 6.91 -10.33 -14.24
N LEU A 285 5.90 -9.73 -13.59
CA LEU A 285 5.33 -8.45 -14.01
C LEU A 285 6.33 -7.28 -13.85
N TYR A 286 7.17 -7.32 -12.82
CA TYR A 286 8.18 -6.29 -12.56
C TYR A 286 9.33 -6.31 -13.57
N LEU A 287 9.76 -7.51 -13.99
CA LEU A 287 10.83 -7.71 -14.95
C LEU A 287 10.40 -7.44 -16.39
N ASP A 288 9.11 -7.31 -16.68
CA ASP A 288 8.62 -6.89 -17.99
C ASP A 288 8.95 -5.41 -18.24
N SER A 289 10.14 -5.18 -18.80
CA SER A 289 10.66 -3.84 -19.08
C SER A 289 9.99 -3.17 -20.28
N ILE A 290 9.34 -3.94 -21.16
CA ILE A 290 8.68 -3.43 -22.36
C ILE A 290 7.30 -2.87 -22.00
N HIS A 291 6.46 -3.71 -21.41
CA HIS A 291 5.07 -3.36 -21.14
C HIS A 291 4.90 -2.64 -19.80
N ARG A 292 5.74 -2.95 -18.80
CA ARG A 292 5.72 -2.35 -17.45
C ARG A 292 4.30 -2.31 -16.85
N PRO A 293 3.63 -3.47 -16.72
CA PRO A 293 2.21 -3.51 -16.37
C PRO A 293 1.91 -2.98 -14.95
N LEU A 294 2.89 -3.03 -14.05
CA LEU A 294 2.74 -2.50 -12.69
C LEU A 294 2.77 -0.97 -12.61
N ILE A 295 3.17 -0.29 -13.68
CA ILE A 295 3.20 1.18 -13.74
C ILE A 295 1.87 1.70 -14.26
N ASP A 296 1.22 2.57 -13.48
CA ASP A 296 0.05 3.28 -13.96
C ASP A 296 0.48 4.35 -14.99
N LYS A 297 0.11 4.09 -16.25
CA LYS A 297 0.48 4.95 -17.37
C LYS A 297 -0.44 6.16 -17.52
N GLY A 298 -1.62 6.12 -16.91
CA GLY A 298 -2.55 7.24 -16.86
C GLY A 298 -2.16 8.31 -15.85
N LEU A 299 -1.52 7.91 -14.73
CA LEU A 299 -1.19 8.83 -13.63
C LEU A 299 0.30 9.17 -13.53
N VAL A 300 1.18 8.18 -13.70
CA VAL A 300 2.60 8.33 -13.31
C VAL A 300 3.51 8.55 -14.50
N ARG A 301 3.12 8.08 -15.69
CA ARG A 301 3.98 8.21 -16.86
C ARG A 301 3.85 9.59 -17.47
N MET A 302 4.99 10.29 -17.61
CA MET A 302 5.03 11.55 -18.34
C MET A 302 4.93 11.29 -19.84
N HIS A 303 4.01 12.00 -20.49
CA HIS A 303 3.82 11.99 -21.93
C HIS A 303 3.95 13.42 -22.46
N GLU A 304 4.42 13.55 -23.67
CA GLU A 304 4.38 14.83 -24.38
C GLU A 304 2.91 15.16 -24.68
N PRO A 305 2.38 16.31 -24.17
CA PRO A 305 0.94 16.60 -24.25
C PRO A 305 0.49 16.95 -25.67
N GLY A 306 1.42 17.33 -26.56
CA GLY A 306 1.12 17.74 -27.91
C GLY A 306 0.25 19.00 -27.99
N SER A 307 -0.47 19.21 -29.20
CA SER A 307 -1.30 20.40 -29.44
C SER A 307 -2.43 20.67 -28.45
N PRO A 308 -3.03 19.68 -27.74
CA PRO A 308 -4.02 19.98 -26.68
C PRO A 308 -3.48 20.92 -25.60
N PHE A 309 -2.17 20.90 -25.32
CA PHE A 309 -1.53 21.80 -24.38
C PHE A 309 -1.63 23.30 -24.77
N LYS A 310 -1.81 23.59 -26.08
CA LYS A 310 -1.97 24.96 -26.57
C LYS A 310 -3.20 25.67 -26.00
N VAL A 311 -4.27 24.91 -25.74
CA VAL A 311 -5.49 25.47 -25.12
C VAL A 311 -5.18 25.95 -23.71
N LEU A 312 -4.42 25.15 -22.93
CA LEU A 312 -3.99 25.54 -21.59
C LEU A 312 -3.10 26.79 -21.63
N VAL A 313 -2.15 26.83 -22.56
CA VAL A 313 -1.30 28.04 -22.77
C VAL A 313 -2.16 29.27 -23.14
N ALA A 314 -3.17 29.11 -23.99
CA ALA A 314 -4.09 30.18 -24.34
C ALA A 314 -4.83 30.75 -23.14
N LEU A 315 -5.44 29.86 -22.34
CA LEU A 315 -6.19 30.24 -21.15
C LEU A 315 -5.29 30.96 -20.14
N THR A 316 -4.11 30.45 -19.87
CA THR A 316 -3.14 31.10 -18.98
C THR A 316 -2.68 32.44 -19.51
N ALA A 317 -2.38 32.54 -20.81
CA ALA A 317 -1.93 33.78 -21.43
C ALA A 317 -3.02 34.89 -21.43
N LEU A 318 -4.28 34.50 -21.58
CA LEU A 318 -5.44 35.42 -21.43
C LEU A 318 -5.63 35.83 -19.97
N GLN A 319 -5.59 34.91 -19.03
CA GLN A 319 -5.71 35.17 -17.59
C GLN A 319 -4.60 36.09 -17.11
N GLU A 320 -3.38 35.84 -17.52
CA GLU A 320 -2.21 36.67 -17.22
C GLU A 320 -2.16 37.97 -18.04
N LYS A 321 -3.10 38.20 -18.96
CA LYS A 321 -3.20 39.39 -19.81
C LYS A 321 -1.97 39.64 -20.66
N VAL A 322 -1.18 38.63 -20.99
CA VAL A 322 -0.02 38.73 -21.89
C VAL A 322 -0.42 38.65 -23.34
N ILE A 323 -1.62 38.14 -23.64
CA ILE A 323 -2.29 38.21 -24.93
C ILE A 323 -3.76 38.65 -24.74
N LYS A 324 -4.37 39.09 -25.81
CA LYS A 324 -5.82 39.29 -25.96
C LYS A 324 -6.30 38.41 -27.12
N THR A 325 -7.60 38.18 -27.24
CA THR A 325 -8.17 37.38 -28.34
C THR A 325 -7.79 37.90 -29.73
N ASN A 326 -7.69 39.23 -29.85
CA ASN A 326 -7.30 39.94 -31.09
C ASN A 326 -5.78 40.17 -31.22
N THR A 327 -4.94 39.66 -30.31
CA THR A 327 -3.48 39.81 -30.41
C THR A 327 -2.98 39.08 -31.63
N ASN A 328 -2.39 39.80 -32.58
CA ASN A 328 -1.80 39.25 -33.79
C ASN A 328 -0.29 39.06 -33.59
N LEU A 329 0.19 37.82 -33.80
CA LEU A 329 1.60 37.46 -33.79
C LEU A 329 1.99 36.92 -35.16
N PHE A 330 3.19 37.27 -35.63
CA PHE A 330 3.68 36.82 -36.91
C PHE A 330 4.36 35.44 -36.80
N CYS A 331 3.95 34.51 -37.64
CA CYS A 331 4.56 33.20 -37.79
C CYS A 331 5.34 33.17 -39.12
N SER A 332 6.63 32.96 -39.03
CA SER A 332 7.53 32.77 -40.21
C SER A 332 7.58 31.34 -40.74
N GLY A 333 6.68 30.45 -40.26
CA GLY A 333 6.78 29.01 -40.54
C GLY A 333 7.68 28.22 -39.55
N GLN A 334 8.37 28.93 -38.67
CA GLN A 334 9.19 28.35 -37.61
C GLN A 334 9.31 29.32 -36.42
N TYR A 335 9.69 28.80 -35.27
CA TYR A 335 10.04 29.58 -34.09
C TYR A 335 11.46 29.25 -33.64
N VAL A 336 12.30 30.28 -33.51
CA VAL A 336 13.70 30.14 -33.11
C VAL A 336 13.83 30.44 -31.62
N TYR A 337 14.46 29.55 -30.85
CA TYR A 337 14.58 29.70 -29.39
C TYR A 337 15.95 29.24 -28.86
N GLY A 338 16.27 29.73 -27.66
CA GLY A 338 17.48 29.40 -26.93
C GLY A 338 18.77 30.02 -27.53
N LYS A 339 19.83 29.96 -26.74
CA LYS A 339 21.16 30.52 -27.13
C LYS A 339 21.74 29.86 -28.38
N ASN A 340 21.44 28.59 -28.59
CA ASN A 340 21.94 27.79 -29.72
C ASN A 340 21.02 27.88 -30.94
N LYS A 341 20.11 28.83 -31.00
CA LYS A 341 19.19 29.09 -32.14
C LYS A 341 18.48 27.83 -32.65
N ARG A 342 17.98 27.00 -31.70
CA ARG A 342 17.14 25.84 -32.07
C ARG A 342 15.87 26.29 -32.73
N THR A 343 15.37 25.51 -33.68
CA THR A 343 14.16 25.83 -34.43
C THR A 343 13.05 24.81 -34.13
N MET A 344 11.83 25.30 -33.92
CA MET A 344 10.62 24.49 -33.86
C MET A 344 9.80 24.81 -35.12
N GLN A 345 9.57 23.82 -35.95
CA GLN A 345 8.80 23.97 -37.20
C GLN A 345 7.31 24.23 -36.90
N CYS A 346 6.70 25.01 -37.77
CA CYS A 346 5.28 25.32 -37.69
C CYS A 346 4.60 25.00 -39.05
N HIS A 347 3.53 24.25 -39.01
CA HIS A 347 2.81 23.75 -40.19
C HIS A 347 1.59 24.60 -40.55
N CYS A 348 1.42 25.80 -39.94
CA CYS A 348 0.23 26.64 -40.12
C CYS A 348 0.25 27.51 -41.40
N GLY A 349 1.22 27.36 -42.30
CA GLY A 349 1.34 28.15 -43.52
C GLY A 349 1.92 29.55 -43.33
N GLY A 350 2.33 29.94 -42.13
CA GLY A 350 2.91 31.26 -41.84
C GLY A 350 1.89 32.41 -41.80
N GLY A 351 2.40 33.65 -41.70
CA GLY A 351 1.58 34.87 -41.66
C GLY A 351 1.14 35.31 -40.27
N TYR A 352 0.37 36.39 -40.21
CA TYR A 352 -0.21 36.89 -38.96
C TYR A 352 -1.34 35.98 -38.48
N ARG A 353 -1.33 35.71 -37.19
CA ARG A 353 -2.31 34.85 -36.51
C ARG A 353 -2.84 35.55 -35.26
N ASN A 354 -4.15 35.64 -35.12
CA ASN A 354 -4.83 35.90 -33.85
C ASN A 354 -5.09 34.60 -33.12
N LEU A 355 -5.64 34.65 -31.92
CA LEU A 355 -5.86 33.46 -31.09
C LEU A 355 -6.71 32.39 -31.81
N ASP A 356 -7.83 32.77 -32.43
CA ASP A 356 -8.73 31.84 -33.12
C ASP A 356 -8.05 31.12 -34.27
N SER A 357 -7.36 31.89 -35.15
CA SER A 357 -6.61 31.31 -36.26
C SER A 357 -5.41 30.50 -35.78
N ALA A 358 -4.77 30.87 -34.66
CA ALA A 358 -3.67 30.12 -34.08
C ALA A 358 -4.13 28.75 -33.52
N ILE A 359 -5.33 28.68 -32.92
CA ILE A 359 -5.94 27.43 -32.50
C ILE A 359 -6.34 26.59 -33.71
N SER A 360 -7.10 27.17 -34.64
CA SER A 360 -7.62 26.46 -35.82
C SER A 360 -6.53 25.85 -36.68
N TYR A 361 -5.44 26.59 -36.91
CA TYR A 361 -4.27 26.10 -37.68
C TYR A 361 -3.19 25.47 -36.82
N SER A 362 -3.43 25.28 -35.51
CA SER A 362 -2.47 24.69 -34.56
C SER A 362 -1.07 25.34 -34.65
N CYS A 363 -0.99 26.66 -34.66
CA CYS A 363 0.23 27.44 -34.90
C CYS A 363 1.24 27.28 -33.73
N ASN A 364 2.33 26.52 -33.95
CA ASN A 364 3.36 26.35 -32.92
C ASN A 364 4.05 27.68 -32.54
N SER A 365 4.35 28.51 -33.53
CA SER A 365 5.04 29.81 -33.31
C SER A 365 4.23 30.73 -32.44
N TYR A 366 2.92 30.86 -32.67
CA TYR A 366 2.05 31.67 -31.86
C TYR A 366 2.07 31.26 -30.39
N PHE A 367 1.86 29.97 -30.13
CA PHE A 367 1.83 29.44 -28.76
C PHE A 367 3.18 29.44 -28.06
N ALA A 368 4.28 29.29 -28.81
CA ALA A 368 5.63 29.45 -28.26
C ALA A 368 5.89 30.91 -27.82
N MET A 369 5.45 31.89 -28.61
CA MET A 369 5.54 33.29 -28.23
C MET A 369 4.64 33.62 -27.03
N ALA A 370 3.38 33.14 -27.02
CA ALA A 370 2.47 33.34 -25.90
C ALA A 370 3.00 32.70 -24.60
N PHE A 371 3.56 31.50 -24.67
CA PHE A 371 4.19 30.82 -23.54
C PHE A 371 5.41 31.60 -23.03
N ARG A 372 6.27 32.06 -23.95
CA ARG A 372 7.43 32.89 -23.62
C ARG A 372 7.01 34.16 -22.89
N ASN A 373 5.98 34.87 -23.40
CA ASN A 373 5.46 36.08 -22.77
C ASN A 373 4.93 35.82 -21.35
N ASN A 374 4.34 34.63 -21.10
CA ASN A 374 3.92 34.22 -19.75
C ASN A 374 5.14 34.06 -18.82
N ILE A 375 6.20 33.42 -19.29
CA ILE A 375 7.41 33.17 -18.47
C ILE A 375 8.20 34.45 -18.24
N GLU A 376 8.26 35.35 -19.23
CA GLU A 376 9.01 36.59 -19.16
C GLU A 376 8.22 37.75 -18.50
N LYS A 377 6.96 37.52 -18.10
CA LYS A 377 6.11 38.54 -17.48
C LYS A 377 6.66 39.05 -16.14
N TYR A 378 7.31 38.21 -15.36
CA TYR A 378 7.88 38.55 -14.07
C TYR A 378 9.41 38.49 -14.14
N ASP A 379 10.08 39.26 -13.28
CA ASP A 379 11.54 39.37 -13.25
C ASP A 379 12.28 38.02 -13.03
N ASN A 380 11.55 37.01 -12.58
CA ASN A 380 12.10 35.68 -12.37
C ASN A 380 11.15 34.64 -13.01
N SER A 381 11.68 33.85 -13.93
CA SER A 381 10.94 32.76 -14.59
C SER A 381 10.38 31.72 -13.63
N SER A 382 11.02 31.47 -12.49
CA SER A 382 10.50 30.60 -11.43
C SER A 382 9.21 31.18 -10.83
N LYS A 383 9.17 32.49 -10.50
CA LYS A 383 7.95 33.15 -10.02
C LYS A 383 6.80 33.11 -11.02
N SER A 384 7.13 33.19 -12.32
CA SER A 384 6.13 33.07 -13.37
C SER A 384 5.54 31.68 -13.44
N MET A 385 6.39 30.65 -13.31
CA MET A 385 5.96 29.25 -13.31
C MET A 385 5.15 28.89 -12.05
N ASP A 386 5.57 29.34 -10.87
CA ASP A 386 4.86 29.11 -9.60
C ASP A 386 3.44 29.72 -9.58
N LYS A 387 3.26 30.86 -10.29
CA LYS A 387 1.93 31.47 -10.43
C LYS A 387 1.06 30.80 -11.47
N TRP A 388 1.69 30.11 -12.41
CA TRP A 388 1.00 29.40 -13.47
C TRP A 388 0.61 27.97 -13.06
N SER A 389 1.38 27.30 -12.20
CA SER A 389 1.10 25.97 -11.65
C SER A 389 0.06 26.02 -10.52
#